data_a15f7e7c9fe7202349ef674602550ed2
#
_entry.id   a15f7e7c9fe7202349ef674602550ed2
#
_cell.length_a   1.000
_cell.length_b   1.000
_cell.length_c   1.000
_cell.angle_alpha   90.00
_cell.angle_beta   90.00
_cell.angle_gamma   90.00
#
_symmetry.space_group_name_H-M   'P 1'
#
loop_
_entity.id
_entity.type
_entity.pdbx_description
1 polymer ?
#
loop_
_entity_poly.entity_id
_entity_poly.type
_entity_poly.pdbx_seq_one_letter_code
_entity_poly.pdbx_strand_id
1 'polypeptide(L)'
;MDLRALLAGLTSAAVPQVPEVTGVCCDSQRIRPGDVFVAIPGFREDGRCHIAEAKARGAVCVLSREPVQELPWAAVQDPRRALAEVSARLYRHPDRELAVVGVTGTNGKTTTTCLVRHILRQTLGVRVGLIGTIRNLIDETELETERTTPESCDVYRLLRQMADAGCRYGVMEVSSHALALERVWGITFRVGAFTNLTRDHLDFHRTMEDYCDAKAQLFRQCEAAVCNGDDPWTPRLLRECACPVLRYGTGDSSRLRGENLRLTARSVAFDALLDGRRIPVTVPIPGRFTVYNALAALGICHMLGVPPEQGAAALQTASGIKGRMEVVPTPGLTGPAESVVICDRREAIGWALKNSRPRDVIVLCGKGHETYQEVCGEKRHMDERELVAAYTNG
;
A
#
# COMPACT_ATOMS: atom_id res chain seq x y z
N MET A 1 16.07 -17.92 -17.41
CA MET A 1 15.63 -19.15 -16.68
C MET A 1 14.85 -20.06 -17.64
N ASP A 2 14.93 -21.38 -17.49
CA ASP A 2 14.16 -22.32 -18.33
C ASP A 2 12.64 -22.21 -18.06
N LEU A 3 11.83 -22.14 -19.13
CA LEU A 3 10.37 -22.03 -19.04
C LEU A 3 9.73 -23.24 -18.31
N ARG A 4 10.26 -24.45 -18.49
CA ARG A 4 9.77 -25.65 -17.80
C ARG A 4 9.91 -25.54 -16.29
N ALA A 5 11.03 -25.00 -15.83
CA ALA A 5 11.27 -24.76 -14.40
C ALA A 5 10.30 -23.70 -13.86
N LEU A 6 10.01 -22.65 -14.64
CA LEU A 6 9.06 -21.61 -14.27
C LEU A 6 7.63 -22.13 -14.20
N LEU A 7 7.23 -23.08 -15.06
CA LEU A 7 5.87 -23.60 -15.16
C LEU A 7 5.64 -24.92 -14.39
N ALA A 8 6.62 -25.41 -13.67
CA ALA A 8 6.49 -26.66 -12.91
C ALA A 8 5.26 -26.65 -11.99
N GLY A 9 4.33 -27.59 -12.18
CA GLY A 9 3.08 -27.69 -11.41
C GLY A 9 1.99 -26.65 -11.76
N LEU A 10 2.23 -25.74 -12.69
CA LEU A 10 1.24 -24.75 -13.15
C LEU A 10 0.48 -25.22 -14.40
N THR A 11 1.05 -26.17 -15.14
CA THR A 11 0.45 -26.76 -16.31
C THR A 11 0.68 -28.27 -16.34
N SER A 12 -0.30 -29.01 -16.84
CA SER A 12 -0.16 -30.42 -17.20
C SER A 12 0.09 -30.63 -18.70
N ALA A 13 0.00 -29.56 -19.50
CA ALA A 13 0.25 -29.59 -20.92
C ALA A 13 1.75 -29.58 -21.26
N ALA A 14 2.10 -29.96 -22.48
CA ALA A 14 3.47 -29.87 -22.95
C ALA A 14 3.93 -28.39 -22.94
N VAL A 15 5.06 -28.16 -22.29
CA VAL A 15 5.69 -26.82 -22.26
C VAL A 15 6.50 -26.62 -23.53
N PRO A 16 6.25 -25.56 -24.31
CA PRO A 16 7.00 -25.29 -25.53
C PRO A 16 8.47 -25.03 -25.24
N GLN A 17 9.33 -25.38 -26.19
CA GLN A 17 10.73 -25.04 -26.12
C GLN A 17 10.94 -23.61 -26.62
N VAL A 18 11.47 -22.75 -25.76
CA VAL A 18 11.70 -21.33 -26.04
C VAL A 18 13.11 -20.93 -25.57
N PRO A 19 13.65 -19.79 -26.02
CA PRO A 19 14.86 -19.21 -25.46
C PRO A 19 14.77 -18.99 -23.95
N GLU A 20 15.89 -18.71 -23.31
CA GLU A 20 15.91 -18.39 -21.90
C GLU A 20 14.97 -17.24 -21.55
N VAL A 21 14.09 -17.44 -20.57
CA VAL A 21 13.16 -16.44 -20.08
C VAL A 21 13.90 -15.46 -19.17
N THR A 22 13.80 -14.17 -19.49
CA THR A 22 14.46 -13.08 -18.75
C THR A 22 13.50 -12.22 -17.93
N GLY A 23 12.20 -12.25 -18.26
CA GLY A 23 11.17 -11.49 -17.59
C GLY A 23 9.78 -12.11 -17.73
N VAL A 24 8.81 -11.53 -17.03
CA VAL A 24 7.38 -11.85 -17.14
C VAL A 24 6.57 -10.58 -17.00
N CYS A 25 5.57 -10.41 -17.85
CA CYS A 25 4.72 -9.22 -17.87
C CYS A 25 3.30 -9.57 -18.34
N CYS A 26 2.32 -8.82 -17.86
CA CYS A 26 0.92 -8.89 -18.31
C CYS A 26 0.46 -7.64 -19.08
N ASP A 27 1.37 -6.69 -19.27
CA ASP A 27 1.15 -5.48 -20.07
C ASP A 27 1.98 -5.57 -21.36
N SER A 28 1.30 -5.65 -22.51
CA SER A 28 1.95 -5.78 -23.82
C SER A 28 2.88 -4.61 -24.14
N GLN A 29 2.57 -3.40 -23.66
CA GLN A 29 3.37 -2.20 -23.90
C GLN A 29 4.70 -2.20 -23.12
N ARG A 30 4.79 -2.99 -22.05
CA ARG A 30 5.97 -3.09 -21.19
C ARG A 30 6.83 -4.31 -21.44
N ILE A 31 6.45 -5.16 -22.41
CA ILE A 31 7.21 -6.34 -22.84
C ILE A 31 8.59 -5.94 -23.34
N ARG A 32 9.57 -6.75 -22.93
CA ARG A 32 10.98 -6.70 -23.37
C ARG A 32 11.37 -8.02 -24.05
N PRO A 33 12.39 -8.03 -24.92
CA PRO A 33 12.87 -9.26 -25.52
C PRO A 33 13.25 -10.31 -24.47
N GLY A 34 12.72 -11.52 -24.63
CA GLY A 34 12.92 -12.62 -23.68
C GLY A 34 11.83 -12.74 -22.59
N ASP A 35 10.85 -11.84 -22.56
CA ASP A 35 9.76 -11.92 -21.59
C ASP A 35 8.72 -12.98 -21.98
N VAL A 36 8.09 -13.56 -20.95
CA VAL A 36 6.84 -14.30 -21.05
C VAL A 36 5.68 -13.33 -20.88
N PHE A 37 4.77 -13.31 -21.86
CA PHE A 37 3.53 -12.52 -21.77
C PHE A 37 2.43 -13.36 -21.10
N VAL A 38 1.78 -12.85 -20.07
CA VAL A 38 0.64 -13.50 -19.42
C VAL A 38 -0.64 -12.79 -19.86
N ALA A 39 -1.42 -13.44 -20.72
CA ALA A 39 -2.67 -12.89 -21.25
C ALA A 39 -3.79 -13.05 -20.22
N ILE A 40 -3.98 -12.04 -19.39
CA ILE A 40 -4.99 -12.02 -18.33
C ILE A 40 -6.31 -11.56 -18.91
N PRO A 41 -7.43 -12.31 -18.72
CA PRO A 41 -8.76 -11.82 -19.02
C PRO A 41 -9.09 -10.60 -18.15
N GLY A 42 -9.22 -9.43 -18.77
CA GLY A 42 -9.57 -8.17 -18.10
C GLY A 42 -11.07 -7.95 -17.99
N PHE A 43 -11.49 -6.90 -17.27
CA PHE A 43 -12.92 -6.52 -17.13
C PHE A 43 -13.46 -5.81 -18.37
N ARG A 44 -12.64 -5.14 -19.14
CA ARG A 44 -13.02 -4.38 -20.34
C ARG A 44 -12.54 -5.06 -21.60
N GLU A 45 -11.40 -5.70 -21.58
CA GLU A 45 -10.71 -6.26 -22.72
C GLU A 45 -9.96 -7.52 -22.33
N ASP A 46 -9.91 -8.52 -23.21
CA ASP A 46 -9.17 -9.75 -23.01
C ASP A 46 -7.69 -9.52 -23.36
N GLY A 47 -6.77 -9.86 -22.45
CA GLY A 47 -5.34 -9.75 -22.70
C GLY A 47 -4.84 -10.48 -23.96
N ARG A 48 -5.60 -11.45 -24.47
CA ARG A 48 -5.29 -12.13 -25.73
C ARG A 48 -5.31 -11.20 -26.95
N CYS A 49 -6.09 -10.12 -26.91
CA CYS A 49 -6.11 -9.12 -27.99
C CYS A 49 -4.78 -8.40 -28.18
N HIS A 50 -3.88 -8.48 -27.20
CA HIS A 50 -2.57 -7.82 -27.19
C HIS A 50 -1.39 -8.76 -27.50
N ILE A 51 -1.65 -10.02 -27.89
CA ILE A 51 -0.57 -11.01 -28.16
C ILE A 51 0.30 -10.58 -29.34
N ALA A 52 -0.30 -10.06 -30.41
CA ALA A 52 0.44 -9.58 -31.57
C ALA A 52 1.42 -8.43 -31.21
N GLU A 53 1.01 -7.51 -30.35
CA GLU A 53 1.87 -6.45 -29.82
C GLU A 53 2.98 -7.01 -28.94
N ALA A 54 2.64 -7.91 -28.02
CA ALA A 54 3.63 -8.56 -27.15
C ALA A 54 4.70 -9.30 -27.98
N LYS A 55 4.29 -10.01 -29.04
CA LYS A 55 5.19 -10.65 -30.00
C LYS A 55 6.11 -9.65 -30.68
N ALA A 56 5.55 -8.56 -31.20
CA ALA A 56 6.33 -7.53 -31.89
C ALA A 56 7.39 -6.89 -30.98
N ARG A 57 7.16 -6.87 -29.66
CA ARG A 57 8.10 -6.38 -28.62
C ARG A 57 9.07 -7.44 -28.12
N GLY A 58 8.97 -8.69 -28.59
CA GLY A 58 9.94 -9.75 -28.30
C GLY A 58 9.53 -10.70 -27.19
N ALA A 59 8.24 -10.83 -26.89
CA ALA A 59 7.76 -11.92 -26.04
C ALA A 59 8.12 -13.27 -26.66
N VAL A 60 8.64 -14.21 -25.85
CA VAL A 60 9.08 -15.53 -26.32
C VAL A 60 8.01 -16.61 -26.13
N CYS A 61 7.04 -16.38 -25.25
CA CYS A 61 5.95 -17.29 -24.97
C CYS A 61 4.75 -16.52 -24.42
N VAL A 62 3.55 -17.10 -24.60
CA VAL A 62 2.33 -16.61 -23.96
C VAL A 62 1.77 -17.65 -22.99
N LEU A 63 1.31 -17.18 -21.83
CA LEU A 63 0.52 -17.98 -20.88
C LEU A 63 -0.95 -17.53 -20.97
N SER A 64 -1.85 -18.48 -21.27
CA SER A 64 -3.28 -18.23 -21.32
C SER A 64 -4.08 -19.50 -21.07
N ARG A 65 -5.40 -19.35 -20.82
CA ARG A 65 -6.30 -20.50 -20.69
C ARG A 65 -6.51 -21.23 -22.01
N GLU A 66 -6.67 -20.47 -23.09
CA GLU A 66 -7.01 -20.98 -24.39
C GLU A 66 -5.81 -20.92 -25.34
N PRO A 67 -5.75 -21.85 -26.33
CA PRO A 67 -4.66 -21.89 -27.31
C PRO A 67 -4.54 -20.60 -28.11
N VAL A 68 -3.31 -20.26 -28.44
CA VAL A 68 -2.97 -19.15 -29.36
C VAL A 68 -2.01 -19.66 -30.43
N GLN A 69 -1.99 -18.98 -31.60
CA GLN A 69 -1.17 -19.40 -32.74
C GLN A 69 0.02 -18.46 -33.00
N GLU A 70 -0.03 -17.24 -32.49
CA GLU A 70 0.94 -16.17 -32.79
C GLU A 70 2.30 -16.37 -32.14
N LEU A 71 2.33 -17.04 -30.98
CA LEU A 71 3.53 -17.29 -30.18
C LEU A 71 3.52 -18.71 -29.64
N PRO A 72 4.68 -19.28 -29.24
CA PRO A 72 4.73 -20.45 -28.37
C PRO A 72 3.80 -20.25 -27.17
N TRP A 73 2.94 -21.22 -26.91
CA TRP A 73 1.88 -21.11 -25.93
C TRP A 73 2.01 -22.18 -24.85
N ALA A 74 1.79 -21.80 -23.58
CA ALA A 74 1.60 -22.76 -22.50
C ALA A 74 0.25 -22.51 -21.81
N ALA A 75 -0.51 -23.61 -21.64
CA ALA A 75 -1.81 -23.59 -20.99
C ALA A 75 -1.67 -23.34 -19.48
N VAL A 76 -2.43 -22.41 -18.94
CA VAL A 76 -2.56 -22.19 -17.50
C VAL A 76 -4.02 -22.05 -17.12
N GLN A 77 -4.43 -22.67 -16.00
CA GLN A 77 -5.83 -22.63 -15.56
C GLN A 77 -6.22 -21.23 -15.05
N ASP A 78 -5.31 -20.59 -14.32
CA ASP A 78 -5.50 -19.25 -13.79
C ASP A 78 -4.31 -18.36 -14.18
N PRO A 79 -4.48 -17.46 -15.18
CA PRO A 79 -3.40 -16.57 -15.61
C PRO A 79 -2.90 -15.62 -14.52
N ARG A 80 -3.76 -15.19 -13.56
CA ARG A 80 -3.33 -14.30 -12.49
C ARG A 80 -2.42 -15.01 -11.48
N ARG A 81 -2.80 -16.22 -11.07
CA ARG A 81 -1.95 -17.08 -10.24
C ARG A 81 -0.68 -17.48 -10.96
N ALA A 82 -0.79 -17.82 -12.24
CA ALA A 82 0.38 -18.14 -13.06
C ALA A 82 1.36 -16.96 -13.13
N LEU A 83 0.86 -15.73 -13.29
CA LEU A 83 1.70 -14.53 -13.26
C LEU A 83 2.44 -14.41 -11.91
N ALA A 84 1.74 -14.59 -10.80
CA ALA A 84 2.33 -14.49 -9.47
C ALA A 84 3.39 -15.59 -9.23
N GLU A 85 3.08 -16.84 -9.54
CA GLU A 85 3.96 -17.98 -9.34
C GLU A 85 5.20 -17.91 -10.25
N VAL A 86 5.03 -17.59 -11.52
CA VAL A 86 6.15 -17.40 -12.46
C VAL A 86 7.04 -16.26 -12.01
N SER A 87 6.44 -15.14 -11.54
CA SER A 87 7.20 -14.01 -11.00
C SER A 87 7.98 -14.39 -9.75
N ALA A 88 7.36 -15.11 -8.81
CA ALA A 88 8.02 -15.58 -7.60
C ALA A 88 9.26 -16.41 -7.93
N ARG A 89 9.14 -17.35 -8.85
CA ARG A 89 10.25 -18.23 -9.28
C ARG A 89 11.33 -17.48 -10.04
N LEU A 90 10.92 -16.63 -11.00
CA LEU A 90 11.84 -15.85 -11.81
C LEU A 90 12.70 -14.92 -10.92
N TYR A 91 12.08 -14.29 -9.92
CA TYR A 91 12.75 -13.42 -8.96
C TYR A 91 13.27 -14.16 -7.71
N ARG A 92 13.32 -15.51 -7.71
CA ARG A 92 13.92 -16.36 -6.68
C ARG A 92 13.30 -16.19 -5.30
N HIS A 93 11.95 -16.05 -5.23
CA HIS A 93 11.20 -15.95 -3.98
C HIS A 93 11.75 -14.92 -2.98
N PRO A 94 11.87 -13.65 -3.34
CA PRO A 94 12.41 -12.61 -2.45
C PRO A 94 11.57 -12.41 -1.18
N ASP A 95 10.30 -12.78 -1.21
CA ASP A 95 9.38 -12.82 -0.08
C ASP A 95 9.85 -13.76 1.06
N ARG A 96 10.71 -14.72 0.76
CA ARG A 96 11.33 -15.64 1.75
C ARG A 96 12.62 -15.09 2.34
N GLU A 97 13.27 -14.15 1.66
CA GLU A 97 14.49 -13.47 2.12
C GLU A 97 14.18 -12.24 2.96
N LEU A 98 13.04 -11.56 2.68
CA LEU A 98 12.55 -10.38 3.36
C LEU A 98 11.47 -10.75 4.39
N ALA A 99 11.42 -10.05 5.51
CA ALA A 99 10.23 -10.05 6.35
C ALA A 99 9.20 -9.08 5.74
N VAL A 100 8.24 -9.63 4.99
CA VAL A 100 7.22 -8.82 4.30
C VAL A 100 6.07 -8.48 5.24
N VAL A 101 5.69 -7.19 5.30
CA VAL A 101 4.55 -6.67 6.06
C VAL A 101 3.49 -6.15 5.11
N GLY A 102 2.26 -6.64 5.23
CA GLY A 102 1.12 -6.20 4.43
C GLY A 102 0.11 -5.42 5.27
N VAL A 103 -0.27 -4.21 4.83
CA VAL A 103 -1.29 -3.39 5.51
C VAL A 103 -2.48 -3.20 4.60
N THR A 104 -3.66 -3.67 5.04
CA THR A 104 -4.93 -3.47 4.34
C THR A 104 -5.93 -2.65 5.17
N GLY A 105 -6.97 -2.16 4.53
CA GLY A 105 -8.04 -1.35 5.11
C GLY A 105 -8.56 -0.32 4.12
N THR A 106 -9.62 0.40 4.46
CA THR A 106 -10.09 1.50 3.62
C THR A 106 -9.13 2.69 3.75
N ASN A 107 -8.91 3.18 4.96
CA ASN A 107 -8.08 4.33 5.28
C ASN A 107 -6.89 3.95 6.17
N GLY A 108 -5.84 4.78 6.19
CA GLY A 108 -4.71 4.62 7.10
C GLY A 108 -3.58 3.71 6.60
N LYS A 109 -3.72 2.99 5.48
CA LYS A 109 -2.67 2.13 4.92
C LYS A 109 -1.34 2.86 4.76
N THR A 110 -1.31 3.93 3.99
CA THR A 110 -0.11 4.73 3.70
C THR A 110 0.54 5.26 4.97
N THR A 111 -0.27 5.83 5.88
CA THR A 111 0.27 6.34 7.15
C THR A 111 0.87 5.22 7.98
N THR A 112 0.16 4.10 8.13
CA THR A 112 0.65 2.96 8.91
C THR A 112 1.92 2.37 8.31
N THR A 113 2.00 2.15 7.01
CA THR A 113 3.21 1.61 6.35
C THR A 113 4.42 2.53 6.50
N CYS A 114 4.22 3.84 6.38
CA CYS A 114 5.27 4.83 6.61
C CYS A 114 5.74 4.85 8.07
N LEU A 115 4.81 4.79 9.05
CA LEU A 115 5.16 4.71 10.48
C LEU A 115 5.90 3.41 10.81
N VAL A 116 5.47 2.27 10.27
CA VAL A 116 6.18 0.97 10.44
C VAL A 116 7.60 1.08 9.90
N ARG A 117 7.77 1.58 8.66
CA ARG A 117 9.08 1.78 8.06
C ARG A 117 9.95 2.69 8.94
N HIS A 118 9.40 3.79 9.43
CA HIS A 118 10.09 4.72 10.28
C HIS A 118 10.57 4.05 11.59
N ILE A 119 9.68 3.35 12.30
CA ILE A 119 10.02 2.63 13.54
C ILE A 119 11.14 1.61 13.27
N LEU A 120 10.99 0.73 12.28
CA LEU A 120 11.98 -0.31 12.00
C LEU A 120 13.38 0.26 11.69
N ARG A 121 13.42 1.36 10.94
CA ARG A 121 14.70 2.04 10.62
C ARG A 121 15.34 2.67 11.85
N GLN A 122 14.56 3.41 12.63
CA GLN A 122 15.06 4.12 13.81
C GLN A 122 15.49 3.17 14.94
N THR A 123 14.75 2.08 15.12
CA THR A 123 15.02 1.16 16.24
C THR A 123 16.04 0.08 15.94
N LEU A 124 16.05 -0.42 14.70
CA LEU A 124 16.90 -1.57 14.32
C LEU A 124 18.10 -1.17 13.46
N GLY A 125 18.14 0.07 12.94
CA GLY A 125 19.21 0.54 12.06
C GLY A 125 19.31 -0.23 10.73
N VAL A 126 18.20 -0.83 10.25
CA VAL A 126 18.17 -1.68 9.07
C VAL A 126 17.56 -0.96 7.86
N ARG A 127 17.89 -1.42 6.65
CA ARG A 127 17.24 -0.98 5.42
C ARG A 127 15.84 -1.58 5.32
N VAL A 128 14.88 -0.74 4.89
CA VAL A 128 13.46 -1.10 4.79
C VAL A 128 12.88 -0.57 3.48
N GLY A 129 12.38 -1.48 2.66
CA GLY A 129 11.65 -1.13 1.44
C GLY A 129 10.19 -0.77 1.71
N LEU A 130 9.57 -0.02 0.80
CA LEU A 130 8.17 0.37 0.85
C LEU A 130 7.52 0.20 -0.53
N ILE A 131 6.32 -0.39 -0.57
CA ILE A 131 5.44 -0.38 -1.76
C ILE A 131 4.14 0.30 -1.37
N GLY A 132 3.80 1.41 -2.02
CA GLY A 132 2.62 2.16 -1.61
C GLY A 132 2.08 3.17 -2.63
N THR A 133 1.01 3.84 -2.24
CA THR A 133 0.23 4.74 -3.09
C THR A 133 1.03 5.95 -3.56
N ILE A 134 1.86 6.53 -2.70
CA ILE A 134 2.58 7.78 -2.99
C ILE A 134 3.87 7.51 -3.73
N ARG A 135 4.58 6.45 -3.34
CA ARG A 135 5.89 6.07 -3.87
C ARG A 135 6.25 4.65 -3.50
N ASN A 136 7.14 4.07 -4.27
CA ASN A 136 7.88 2.88 -3.89
C ASN A 136 9.29 3.28 -3.42
N LEU A 137 9.81 2.62 -2.40
CA LEU A 137 11.16 2.88 -1.88
C LEU A 137 11.97 1.60 -1.81
N ILE A 138 13.16 1.62 -2.37
CA ILE A 138 14.19 0.62 -2.09
C ILE A 138 15.19 1.29 -1.16
N ASP A 139 15.01 1.07 0.13
CA ASP A 139 15.61 1.88 1.20
C ASP A 139 15.33 3.37 1.00
N GLU A 140 16.31 4.21 0.62
CA GLU A 140 16.12 5.65 0.36
C GLU A 140 15.87 5.98 -1.12
N THR A 141 16.07 5.02 -2.02
CA THR A 141 15.85 5.24 -3.45
C THR A 141 14.36 5.24 -3.76
N GLU A 142 13.85 6.37 -4.22
CA GLU A 142 12.46 6.55 -4.61
C GLU A 142 12.24 6.09 -6.05
N LEU A 143 11.18 5.30 -6.25
CA LEU A 143 10.69 4.86 -7.54
C LEU A 143 9.25 5.32 -7.73
N GLU A 144 8.91 5.69 -8.94
CA GLU A 144 7.53 6.04 -9.30
C GLU A 144 6.56 4.88 -9.05
N THR A 145 5.32 5.21 -8.75
CA THR A 145 4.23 4.27 -8.57
C THR A 145 3.01 4.71 -9.37
N GLU A 146 2.38 3.76 -10.04
CA GLU A 146 1.12 3.98 -10.75
C GLU A 146 -0.09 3.47 -9.95
N ARG A 147 0.15 2.59 -8.99
CA ARG A 147 -0.89 1.90 -8.22
C ARG A 147 -0.46 1.67 -6.78
N THR A 148 -1.42 1.74 -5.86
CA THR A 148 -1.20 1.40 -4.45
C THR A 148 -0.53 0.05 -4.25
N THR A 149 -0.96 -0.96 -5.02
CA THR A 149 -0.38 -2.30 -5.05
C THR A 149 -0.23 -2.70 -6.51
N PRO A 150 0.98 -2.80 -7.04
CA PRO A 150 1.26 -3.16 -8.44
C PRO A 150 0.78 -4.58 -8.80
N GLU A 151 0.88 -4.96 -10.07
CA GLU A 151 0.68 -6.34 -10.51
C GLU A 151 1.78 -7.26 -9.94
N SER A 152 1.49 -8.56 -9.81
CA SER A 152 2.40 -9.50 -9.12
C SER A 152 3.81 -9.52 -9.70
N CYS A 153 3.97 -9.38 -11.02
CA CYS A 153 5.30 -9.30 -11.64
C CYS A 153 6.12 -8.09 -11.15
N ASP A 154 5.47 -6.95 -10.94
CA ASP A 154 6.13 -5.76 -10.40
C ASP A 154 6.37 -5.87 -8.88
N VAL A 155 5.42 -6.46 -8.14
CA VAL A 155 5.59 -6.70 -6.69
C VAL A 155 6.82 -7.57 -6.46
N TYR A 156 6.94 -8.73 -7.11
CA TYR A 156 8.08 -9.62 -6.94
C TYR A 156 9.39 -9.00 -7.43
N ARG A 157 9.35 -8.22 -8.51
CA ARG A 157 10.51 -7.46 -8.99
C ARG A 157 10.99 -6.44 -7.96
N LEU A 158 10.08 -5.67 -7.36
CA LEU A 158 10.40 -4.70 -6.31
C LEU A 158 10.96 -5.39 -5.06
N LEU A 159 10.34 -6.49 -4.61
CA LEU A 159 10.84 -7.28 -3.49
C LEU A 159 12.25 -7.83 -3.77
N ARG A 160 12.53 -8.29 -5.02
CA ARG A 160 13.88 -8.72 -5.39
C ARG A 160 14.88 -7.58 -5.32
N GLN A 161 14.55 -6.41 -5.85
CA GLN A 161 15.40 -5.23 -5.75
C GLN A 161 15.65 -4.81 -4.30
N MET A 162 14.64 -4.91 -3.42
CA MET A 162 14.82 -4.67 -1.98
C MET A 162 15.79 -5.65 -1.34
N ALA A 163 15.65 -6.96 -1.65
CA ALA A 163 16.53 -7.98 -1.11
C ALA A 163 17.98 -7.80 -1.62
N ASP A 164 18.16 -7.51 -2.91
CA ASP A 164 19.48 -7.26 -3.50
C ASP A 164 20.13 -5.98 -2.92
N ALA A 165 19.33 -4.98 -2.55
CA ALA A 165 19.80 -3.77 -1.86
C ALA A 165 20.09 -4.00 -0.35
N GLY A 166 19.90 -5.22 0.17
CA GLY A 166 20.12 -5.57 1.56
C GLY A 166 19.05 -5.07 2.52
N CYS A 167 17.82 -4.81 2.03
CA CYS A 167 16.70 -4.57 2.92
C CYS A 167 16.39 -5.82 3.74
N ARG A 168 16.07 -5.64 5.03
CA ARG A 168 15.61 -6.72 5.91
C ARG A 168 14.08 -6.87 5.88
N TYR A 169 13.38 -5.77 5.64
CA TYR A 169 11.92 -5.71 5.61
C TYR A 169 11.42 -5.09 4.31
N GLY A 170 10.30 -5.63 3.80
CA GLY A 170 9.49 -5.01 2.78
C GLY A 170 8.12 -4.67 3.36
N VAL A 171 7.77 -3.39 3.48
CA VAL A 171 6.47 -2.94 3.99
C VAL A 171 5.60 -2.53 2.82
N MET A 172 4.36 -3.03 2.72
CA MET A 172 3.52 -2.71 1.58
C MET A 172 2.06 -2.44 1.93
N GLU A 173 1.47 -1.52 1.18
CA GLU A 173 0.03 -1.35 1.15
C GLU A 173 -0.60 -2.47 0.31
N VAL A 174 -1.60 -3.15 0.88
CA VAL A 174 -2.34 -4.22 0.20
C VAL A 174 -3.78 -3.78 0.02
N SER A 175 -4.13 -3.35 -1.19
CA SER A 175 -5.49 -2.93 -1.53
C SER A 175 -6.42 -4.14 -1.67
N SER A 176 -7.73 -3.93 -1.47
CA SER A 176 -8.72 -4.98 -1.68
C SER A 176 -8.78 -5.46 -3.13
N HIS A 177 -8.57 -4.55 -4.09
CA HIS A 177 -8.42 -4.91 -5.50
C HIS A 177 -7.23 -5.86 -5.72
N ALA A 178 -6.08 -5.57 -5.08
CA ALA A 178 -4.90 -6.41 -5.21
C ALA A 178 -5.15 -7.83 -4.67
N LEU A 179 -5.88 -7.95 -3.57
CA LEU A 179 -6.26 -9.23 -2.99
C LEU A 179 -7.25 -9.97 -3.90
N ALA A 180 -8.33 -9.30 -4.33
CA ALA A 180 -9.33 -9.89 -5.22
C ALA A 180 -8.75 -10.27 -6.60
N LEU A 181 -7.72 -9.55 -7.07
CA LEU A 181 -7.04 -9.79 -8.35
C LEU A 181 -5.74 -10.59 -8.19
N GLU A 182 -5.52 -11.18 -7.02
CA GLU A 182 -4.41 -12.10 -6.73
C GLU A 182 -3.00 -11.51 -6.99
N ARG A 183 -2.86 -10.17 -6.90
CA ARG A 183 -1.58 -9.47 -7.14
C ARG A 183 -0.51 -9.78 -6.10
N VAL A 184 -0.92 -10.27 -4.93
CA VAL A 184 -0.04 -10.66 -3.83
C VAL A 184 -0.14 -12.15 -3.52
N TRP A 185 -0.65 -12.94 -4.48
CA TRP A 185 -0.75 -14.39 -4.35
C TRP A 185 0.64 -15.01 -4.14
N GLY A 186 0.71 -15.97 -3.20
CA GLY A 186 1.94 -16.71 -2.91
C GLY A 186 2.94 -16.00 -1.99
N ILE A 187 2.73 -14.72 -1.69
CA ILE A 187 3.56 -14.00 -0.71
C ILE A 187 3.18 -14.45 0.70
N THR A 188 4.16 -14.90 1.49
CA THR A 188 3.99 -15.12 2.92
C THR A 188 4.32 -13.82 3.67
N PHE A 189 3.29 -13.20 4.26
CA PHE A 189 3.49 -12.00 5.07
C PHE A 189 3.91 -12.39 6.50
N ARG A 190 5.03 -11.84 6.98
CA ARG A 190 5.44 -11.96 8.37
C ARG A 190 4.39 -11.37 9.32
N VAL A 191 3.81 -10.24 8.93
CA VAL A 191 2.68 -9.61 9.63
C VAL A 191 1.69 -9.06 8.62
N GLY A 192 0.42 -9.44 8.73
CA GLY A 192 -0.71 -8.83 8.05
C GLY A 192 -1.43 -7.86 9.00
N ALA A 193 -1.79 -6.66 8.53
CA ALA A 193 -2.48 -5.70 9.37
C ALA A 193 -3.78 -5.16 8.74
N PHE A 194 -4.80 -4.93 9.57
CA PHE A 194 -6.08 -4.36 9.19
C PHE A 194 -6.33 -3.05 9.96
N THR A 195 -6.58 -1.98 9.22
CA THR A 195 -6.82 -0.65 9.80
C THR A 195 -8.29 -0.36 10.05
N ASN A 196 -9.14 -0.43 9.04
CA ASN A 196 -10.59 -0.20 9.12
C ASN A 196 -11.31 -0.61 7.84
N LEU A 197 -12.64 -0.73 7.91
CA LEU A 197 -13.51 -0.92 6.75
C LEU A 197 -14.66 0.08 6.79
N THR A 198 -14.65 1.04 5.88
CA THR A 198 -15.74 1.98 5.64
C THR A 198 -16.22 1.87 4.20
N ARG A 199 -17.40 2.44 3.89
CA ARG A 199 -17.99 2.36 2.55
C ARG A 199 -17.07 3.00 1.51
N ASP A 200 -16.55 2.16 0.61
CA ASP A 200 -15.68 2.54 -0.50
C ASP A 200 -15.65 1.40 -1.53
N HIS A 201 -15.24 1.66 -2.76
CA HIS A 201 -15.02 0.66 -3.81
C HIS A 201 -16.17 -0.34 -4.05
N LEU A 202 -17.45 0.09 -3.81
CA LEU A 202 -18.62 -0.77 -4.06
C LEU A 202 -18.98 -0.90 -5.54
N ASP A 203 -18.39 -0.09 -6.39
CA ASP A 203 -18.38 -0.24 -7.85
C ASP A 203 -17.66 -1.53 -8.28
N PHE A 204 -16.67 -1.96 -7.52
CA PHE A 204 -15.91 -3.19 -7.75
C PHE A 204 -16.39 -4.37 -6.90
N HIS A 205 -16.57 -4.19 -5.58
CA HIS A 205 -16.88 -5.28 -4.64
C HIS A 205 -18.37 -5.58 -4.48
N ARG A 206 -19.26 -4.70 -5.03
CA ARG A 206 -20.73 -4.80 -4.97
C ARG A 206 -21.32 -4.65 -3.56
N THR A 207 -20.82 -5.40 -2.57
CA THR A 207 -21.30 -5.36 -1.17
C THR A 207 -20.16 -5.08 -0.19
N MET A 208 -20.51 -4.66 1.03
CA MET A 208 -19.52 -4.47 2.11
C MET A 208 -18.95 -5.82 2.58
N GLU A 209 -19.74 -6.88 2.48
CA GLU A 209 -19.36 -8.25 2.78
C GLU A 209 -18.28 -8.73 1.81
N ASP A 210 -18.48 -8.57 0.50
CA ASP A 210 -17.48 -8.91 -0.53
C ASP A 210 -16.19 -8.11 -0.34
N TYR A 211 -16.33 -6.82 0.03
CA TYR A 211 -15.19 -5.94 0.31
C TYR A 211 -14.41 -6.39 1.54
N CYS A 212 -15.11 -6.82 2.61
CA CYS A 212 -14.48 -7.43 3.78
C CYS A 212 -13.79 -8.74 3.44
N ASP A 213 -14.46 -9.63 2.73
CA ASP A 213 -13.95 -10.96 2.36
C ASP A 213 -12.73 -10.87 1.43
N ALA A 214 -12.71 -9.87 0.53
CA ALA A 214 -11.52 -9.57 -0.26
C ALA A 214 -10.32 -9.22 0.64
N LYS A 215 -10.52 -8.35 1.66
CA LYS A 215 -9.44 -7.99 2.60
C LYS A 215 -9.03 -9.15 3.51
N ALA A 216 -9.98 -10.03 3.86
CA ALA A 216 -9.73 -11.21 4.69
C ALA A 216 -8.71 -12.17 4.06
N GLN A 217 -8.55 -12.16 2.73
CA GLN A 217 -7.56 -12.99 2.03
C GLN A 217 -6.12 -12.73 2.51
N LEU A 218 -5.78 -11.51 2.95
CA LEU A 218 -4.46 -11.21 3.50
C LEU A 218 -4.13 -12.11 4.71
N PHE A 219 -5.12 -12.39 5.56
CA PHE A 219 -4.94 -13.12 6.82
C PHE A 219 -4.86 -14.63 6.66
N ARG A 220 -5.10 -15.15 5.45
CA ARG A 220 -4.87 -16.55 5.09
C ARG A 220 -3.41 -16.83 4.74
N GLN A 221 -2.61 -15.78 4.49
CA GLN A 221 -1.21 -15.89 4.04
C GLN A 221 -0.24 -15.05 4.90
N CYS A 222 -0.58 -14.83 6.20
CA CYS A 222 0.32 -14.18 7.13
C CYS A 222 0.65 -15.06 8.34
N GLU A 223 1.83 -14.86 8.92
CA GLU A 223 2.30 -15.60 10.11
C GLU A 223 1.78 -14.98 11.41
N ALA A 224 1.43 -13.70 11.39
CA ALA A 224 0.81 -12.98 12.50
C ALA A 224 -0.12 -11.88 11.97
N ALA A 225 -1.15 -11.55 12.74
CA ALA A 225 -2.13 -10.53 12.39
C ALA A 225 -2.18 -9.40 13.43
N VAL A 226 -2.34 -8.15 12.94
CA VAL A 226 -2.55 -6.96 13.78
C VAL A 226 -3.82 -6.26 13.31
N CYS A 227 -4.91 -6.30 14.10
CA CYS A 227 -6.21 -5.88 13.65
C CYS A 227 -6.85 -4.85 14.56
N ASN A 228 -7.53 -3.86 13.98
CA ASN A 228 -8.32 -2.89 14.72
C ASN A 228 -9.49 -3.57 15.42
N GLY A 229 -9.43 -3.68 16.75
CA GLY A 229 -10.45 -4.31 17.58
C GLY A 229 -11.75 -3.49 17.70
N ASP A 230 -11.69 -2.19 17.40
CA ASP A 230 -12.85 -1.30 17.48
C ASP A 230 -13.66 -1.29 16.15
N ASP A 231 -13.13 -1.89 15.08
CA ASP A 231 -13.84 -1.97 13.80
C ASP A 231 -14.84 -3.14 13.82
N PRO A 232 -16.12 -2.92 13.52
CA PRO A 232 -17.16 -3.95 13.56
C PRO A 232 -16.96 -5.08 12.56
N TRP A 233 -16.16 -4.90 11.52
CA TRP A 233 -15.85 -5.92 10.52
C TRP A 233 -14.72 -6.86 10.93
N THR A 234 -13.95 -6.53 11.96
CA THR A 234 -12.81 -7.35 12.43
C THR A 234 -13.19 -8.81 12.72
N PRO A 235 -14.34 -9.14 13.36
CA PRO A 235 -14.72 -10.53 13.59
C PRO A 235 -14.95 -11.32 12.29
N ARG A 236 -15.57 -10.69 11.26
CA ARG A 236 -15.76 -11.33 9.95
C ARG A 236 -14.42 -11.51 9.22
N LEU A 237 -13.60 -10.47 9.21
CA LEU A 237 -12.30 -10.48 8.57
C LEU A 237 -11.37 -11.57 9.11
N LEU A 238 -11.44 -11.85 10.40
CA LEU A 238 -10.61 -12.85 11.09
C LEU A 238 -11.23 -14.27 11.10
N ARG A 239 -12.38 -14.50 10.48
CA ARG A 239 -13.08 -15.80 10.56
C ARG A 239 -12.21 -16.98 10.15
N GLU A 240 -11.36 -16.80 9.13
CA GLU A 240 -10.48 -17.84 8.59
C GLU A 240 -8.99 -17.56 8.90
N CYS A 241 -8.71 -16.66 9.84
CA CYS A 241 -7.36 -16.38 10.29
C CYS A 241 -6.89 -17.48 11.24
N ALA A 242 -5.84 -18.19 10.86
CA ALA A 242 -5.27 -19.27 11.67
C ALA A 242 -4.02 -18.83 12.48
N CYS A 243 -3.50 -17.63 12.23
CA CYS A 243 -2.30 -17.14 12.88
C CYS A 243 -2.61 -16.35 14.18
N PRO A 244 -1.61 -16.12 15.07
CA PRO A 244 -1.77 -15.28 16.24
C PRO A 244 -2.24 -13.87 15.89
N VAL A 245 -3.23 -13.34 16.63
CA VAL A 245 -3.84 -12.03 16.41
C VAL A 245 -3.57 -11.11 17.58
N LEU A 246 -2.96 -9.95 17.31
CA LEU A 246 -2.91 -8.80 18.23
C LEU A 246 -4.01 -7.81 17.84
N ARG A 247 -5.01 -7.64 18.71
CA ARG A 247 -6.02 -6.59 18.53
C ARG A 247 -5.54 -5.29 19.15
N TYR A 248 -5.69 -4.19 18.40
CA TYR A 248 -5.40 -2.84 18.87
C TYR A 248 -6.64 -1.94 18.74
N GLY A 249 -6.70 -0.88 19.53
CA GLY A 249 -7.81 0.07 19.50
C GLY A 249 -7.85 0.97 20.72
N THR A 250 -9.00 1.59 20.99
CA THR A 250 -9.26 2.39 22.18
C THR A 250 -10.30 1.73 23.11
N GLY A 251 -10.96 0.68 22.64
CA GLY A 251 -11.94 -0.12 23.38
C GLY A 251 -11.30 -1.21 24.21
N ASP A 252 -12.06 -1.72 25.21
CA ASP A 252 -11.59 -2.71 26.20
C ASP A 252 -11.26 -4.07 25.60
N SER A 253 -11.76 -4.39 24.42
CA SER A 253 -11.47 -5.65 23.70
C SER A 253 -10.08 -5.71 23.08
N SER A 254 -9.32 -4.61 23.12
CA SER A 254 -8.01 -4.49 22.50
C SER A 254 -6.88 -4.76 23.51
N ARG A 255 -5.98 -5.71 23.16
CA ARG A 255 -4.80 -6.02 23.98
C ARG A 255 -3.77 -4.88 23.93
N LEU A 256 -3.61 -4.23 22.77
CA LEU A 256 -2.84 -2.99 22.63
C LEU A 256 -3.84 -1.83 22.60
N ARG A 257 -3.99 -1.13 23.72
CA ARG A 257 -5.04 -0.12 23.89
C ARG A 257 -4.48 1.29 24.07
N GLY A 258 -5.08 2.25 23.35
CA GLY A 258 -4.80 3.68 23.51
C GLY A 258 -5.72 4.31 24.56
N GLU A 259 -5.13 4.95 25.57
CA GLU A 259 -5.82 5.65 26.66
C GLU A 259 -5.32 7.09 26.78
N ASN A 260 -6.05 7.93 27.52
CA ASN A 260 -5.65 9.31 27.85
C ASN A 260 -5.29 10.15 26.60
N LEU A 261 -6.14 10.07 25.55
CA LEU A 261 -5.90 10.73 24.27
C LEU A 261 -5.88 12.26 24.43
N ARG A 262 -4.82 12.89 23.96
CA ARG A 262 -4.66 14.35 23.86
C ARG A 262 -4.38 14.72 22.41
N LEU A 263 -5.30 15.49 21.83
CA LEU A 263 -5.24 15.89 20.43
C LEU A 263 -4.94 17.38 20.35
N THR A 264 -3.97 17.74 19.49
CA THR A 264 -3.64 19.13 19.18
C THR A 264 -3.71 19.35 17.67
N ALA A 265 -3.59 20.59 17.24
CA ALA A 265 -3.53 20.94 15.82
C ALA A 265 -2.29 20.38 15.09
N ARG A 266 -1.27 19.92 15.83
CA ARG A 266 0.02 19.49 15.23
C ARG A 266 0.44 18.07 15.62
N SER A 267 -0.20 17.48 16.64
CA SER A 267 0.22 16.20 17.21
C SER A 267 -0.90 15.47 17.89
N VAL A 268 -0.68 14.20 18.14
CA VAL A 268 -1.46 13.41 19.11
C VAL A 268 -0.53 12.88 20.19
N ALA A 269 -1.04 12.79 21.42
CA ALA A 269 -0.37 12.10 22.53
C ALA A 269 -1.37 11.18 23.21
N PHE A 270 -0.93 10.00 23.64
CA PHE A 270 -1.75 9.01 24.34
C PHE A 270 -0.85 8.03 25.09
N ASP A 271 -1.46 7.26 25.99
CA ASP A 271 -0.81 6.13 26.63
C ASP A 271 -1.17 4.85 25.88
N ALA A 272 -0.18 4.10 25.38
CA ALA A 272 -0.39 2.76 24.84
C ALA A 272 -0.27 1.75 26.01
N LEU A 273 -1.35 1.02 26.27
CA LEU A 273 -1.39 -0.04 27.27
C LEU A 273 -1.21 -1.39 26.57
N LEU A 274 -0.17 -2.13 26.93
CA LEU A 274 0.11 -3.47 26.40
C LEU A 274 0.57 -4.38 27.55
N ASP A 275 -0.17 -5.44 27.80
CA ASP A 275 0.13 -6.44 28.84
C ASP A 275 0.39 -5.81 30.24
N GLY A 276 -0.43 -4.83 30.60
CA GLY A 276 -0.34 -4.10 31.86
C GLY A 276 0.72 -3.00 31.90
N ARG A 277 1.56 -2.87 30.87
CA ARG A 277 2.55 -1.79 30.77
C ARG A 277 1.94 -0.57 30.10
N ARG A 278 2.16 0.60 30.67
CA ARG A 278 1.74 1.90 30.14
C ARG A 278 2.92 2.60 29.47
N ILE A 279 2.79 2.88 28.20
CA ILE A 279 3.85 3.43 27.37
C ILE A 279 3.36 4.77 26.81
N PRO A 280 3.97 5.91 27.20
CA PRO A 280 3.60 7.20 26.64
C PRO A 280 4.01 7.29 25.17
N VAL A 281 3.07 7.69 24.32
CA VAL A 281 3.26 7.84 22.87
C VAL A 281 2.95 9.26 22.45
N THR A 282 3.82 9.86 21.68
CA THR A 282 3.58 11.15 21.01
C THR A 282 3.91 11.01 19.52
N VAL A 283 3.00 11.49 18.67
CA VAL A 283 3.21 11.50 17.23
C VAL A 283 2.96 12.91 16.69
N PRO A 284 3.91 13.55 16.03
CA PRO A 284 3.76 14.92 15.49
C PRO A 284 2.96 14.95 14.18
N ILE A 285 1.84 14.24 14.16
CA ILE A 285 0.83 14.19 13.10
C ILE A 285 -0.52 14.37 13.78
N PRO A 286 -1.34 15.37 13.37
CA PRO A 286 -2.63 15.64 14.01
C PRO A 286 -3.70 14.62 13.61
N GLY A 287 -4.83 14.67 14.31
CA GLY A 287 -6.04 13.92 14.01
C GLY A 287 -6.17 12.60 14.78
N ARG A 288 -7.39 12.31 15.25
CA ARG A 288 -7.69 11.11 16.06
C ARG A 288 -7.31 9.80 15.36
N PHE A 289 -7.44 9.72 14.03
CA PHE A 289 -7.04 8.55 13.25
C PHE A 289 -5.53 8.25 13.35
N THR A 290 -4.69 9.25 13.68
CA THR A 290 -3.25 9.04 13.91
C THR A 290 -3.00 8.14 15.12
N VAL A 291 -3.86 8.19 16.14
CA VAL A 291 -3.77 7.27 17.28
C VAL A 291 -3.91 5.82 16.81
N TYR A 292 -4.92 5.51 15.99
CA TYR A 292 -5.12 4.17 15.43
C TYR A 292 -3.98 3.73 14.52
N ASN A 293 -3.49 4.62 13.65
CA ASN A 293 -2.36 4.32 12.76
C ASN A 293 -1.07 4.05 13.57
N ALA A 294 -0.85 4.82 14.65
CA ALA A 294 0.29 4.64 15.52
C ALA A 294 0.19 3.33 16.34
N LEU A 295 -0.99 3.00 16.86
CA LEU A 295 -1.23 1.73 17.54
C LEU A 295 -1.03 0.54 16.58
N ALA A 296 -1.55 0.64 15.35
CA ALA A 296 -1.30 -0.37 14.32
C ALA A 296 0.20 -0.55 14.05
N ALA A 297 0.93 0.56 13.87
CA ALA A 297 2.37 0.52 13.60
C ALA A 297 3.16 -0.06 14.79
N LEU A 298 2.82 0.33 16.02
CA LEU A 298 3.41 -0.24 17.26
C LEU A 298 3.12 -1.73 17.35
N GLY A 299 1.87 -2.15 17.10
CA GLY A 299 1.48 -3.56 17.10
C GLY A 299 2.23 -4.39 16.07
N ILE A 300 2.35 -3.89 14.84
CA ILE A 300 3.13 -4.54 13.77
C ILE A 300 4.59 -4.70 14.17
N CYS A 301 5.22 -3.61 14.63
CA CYS A 301 6.62 -3.63 15.05
C CYS A 301 6.85 -4.51 16.27
N HIS A 302 5.90 -4.56 17.23
CA HIS A 302 5.93 -5.46 18.35
C HIS A 302 5.92 -6.95 17.91
N MET A 303 5.03 -7.30 16.96
CA MET A 303 4.98 -8.67 16.39
C MET A 303 6.26 -9.01 15.59
N LEU A 304 7.01 -8.00 15.14
CA LEU A 304 8.33 -8.17 14.53
C LEU A 304 9.49 -8.19 15.54
N GLY A 305 9.20 -8.13 16.85
CA GLY A 305 10.19 -8.20 17.91
C GLY A 305 10.77 -6.86 18.36
N VAL A 306 10.20 -5.72 17.93
CA VAL A 306 10.60 -4.39 18.42
C VAL A 306 9.95 -4.13 19.77
N PRO A 307 10.71 -3.77 20.83
CA PRO A 307 10.14 -3.35 22.10
C PRO A 307 9.20 -2.14 21.93
N PRO A 308 7.98 -2.17 22.49
CA PRO A 308 6.99 -1.10 22.28
C PRO A 308 7.48 0.29 22.71
N GLU A 309 8.32 0.36 23.75
CA GLU A 309 8.92 1.59 24.26
C GLU A 309 9.86 2.22 23.21
N GLN A 310 10.64 1.41 22.52
CA GLN A 310 11.52 1.88 21.45
C GLN A 310 10.69 2.35 20.24
N GLY A 311 9.61 1.60 19.91
CA GLY A 311 8.68 2.01 18.87
C GLY A 311 8.01 3.34 19.18
N ALA A 312 7.58 3.56 20.43
CA ALA A 312 6.99 4.80 20.91
C ALA A 312 7.99 5.98 20.83
N ALA A 313 9.24 5.75 21.22
CA ALA A 313 10.30 6.75 21.10
C ALA A 313 10.56 7.13 19.62
N ALA A 314 10.60 6.16 18.73
CA ALA A 314 10.77 6.42 17.30
C ALA A 314 9.62 7.27 16.72
N LEU A 315 8.37 7.03 17.14
CA LEU A 315 7.21 7.80 16.68
C LEU A 315 7.28 9.29 16.99
N GLN A 316 8.03 9.71 18.01
CA GLN A 316 8.21 11.14 18.34
C GLN A 316 8.92 11.93 17.25
N THR A 317 9.72 11.25 16.42
CA THR A 317 10.46 11.85 15.31
C THR A 317 9.81 11.58 13.93
N ALA A 318 8.61 10.98 13.91
CA ALA A 318 7.89 10.72 12.67
C ALA A 318 7.50 12.03 12.00
N SER A 319 7.80 12.18 10.73
CA SER A 319 7.37 13.33 9.94
C SER A 319 5.97 13.12 9.36
N GLY A 320 5.27 14.21 9.08
CA GLY A 320 4.03 14.18 8.30
C GLY A 320 4.26 13.52 6.93
N ILE A 321 3.26 12.84 6.43
CA ILE A 321 3.30 12.15 5.15
C ILE A 321 2.69 13.07 4.10
N LYS A 322 3.43 13.32 3.01
CA LYS A 322 2.98 14.15 1.89
C LYS A 322 1.54 13.81 1.50
N GLY A 323 0.66 14.83 1.54
CA GLY A 323 -0.74 14.68 1.20
C GLY A 323 -1.60 13.86 2.19
N ARG A 324 -1.10 13.56 3.38
CA ARG A 324 -1.84 12.84 4.45
C ARG A 324 -1.73 13.62 5.77
N MET A 325 -2.62 14.61 5.98
CA MET A 325 -2.56 15.55 7.11
C MET A 325 -1.19 16.21 7.27
N GLU A 326 -0.62 16.59 6.15
CA GLU A 326 0.63 17.33 6.08
C GLU A 326 0.43 18.73 6.67
N VAL A 327 1.25 19.07 7.65
CA VAL A 327 1.25 20.43 8.22
C VAL A 327 2.12 21.32 7.34
N VAL A 328 1.48 22.22 6.61
CA VAL A 328 2.19 23.24 5.80
C VAL A 328 2.40 24.48 6.67
N PRO A 329 3.64 24.95 6.87
CA PRO A 329 3.90 26.17 7.61
C PRO A 329 3.24 27.39 6.92
N THR A 330 2.44 28.16 7.66
CA THR A 330 1.76 29.35 7.17
C THR A 330 1.97 30.52 8.12
N PRO A 331 3.13 31.18 8.08
CA PRO A 331 3.39 32.32 8.95
C PRO A 331 2.49 33.51 8.61
N GLY A 332 1.81 34.12 9.60
CA GLY A 332 1.18 35.43 9.51
C GLY A 332 -0.27 35.52 9.07
N LEU A 333 -1.08 34.46 9.11
CA LEU A 333 -2.49 34.51 8.66
C LEU A 333 -3.46 35.10 9.70
N THR A 334 -4.39 35.98 9.26
CA THR A 334 -5.43 36.63 10.09
C THR A 334 -6.73 36.86 9.32
N GLY A 335 -7.92 36.49 9.87
CA GLY A 335 -9.23 36.82 9.27
C GLY A 335 -10.43 36.04 9.85
N PRO A 336 -11.71 36.48 9.64
CA PRO A 336 -12.91 35.80 10.11
C PRO A 336 -13.38 34.67 9.18
N ALA A 337 -14.03 33.65 9.74
CA ALA A 337 -14.57 32.53 8.98
C ALA A 337 -16.08 32.65 8.76
N GLU A 338 -16.52 32.67 7.50
CA GLU A 338 -17.88 32.40 7.07
C GLU A 338 -17.87 31.31 6.00
N SER A 339 -19.00 30.62 5.79
CA SER A 339 -19.13 29.62 4.74
C SER A 339 -19.22 30.30 3.37
N VAL A 340 -18.21 30.12 2.54
CA VAL A 340 -18.13 30.67 1.18
C VAL A 340 -17.93 29.54 0.19
N VAL A 341 -18.67 29.56 -0.91
CA VAL A 341 -18.54 28.59 -2.02
C VAL A 341 -17.78 29.24 -3.16
N ILE A 342 -16.60 28.74 -3.47
CA ILE A 342 -15.75 29.19 -4.58
C ILE A 342 -15.48 27.96 -5.46
N CYS A 343 -15.88 28.00 -6.73
CA CYS A 343 -15.78 26.85 -7.65
C CYS A 343 -14.35 26.56 -8.08
N ASP A 344 -13.53 27.59 -8.27
CA ASP A 344 -12.11 27.41 -8.58
C ASP A 344 -11.30 27.11 -7.31
N ARG A 345 -10.60 25.96 -7.32
CA ARG A 345 -9.87 25.50 -6.14
C ARG A 345 -8.67 26.40 -5.78
N ARG A 346 -8.02 26.99 -6.77
CA ARG A 346 -6.89 27.93 -6.56
C ARG A 346 -7.38 29.21 -5.89
N GLU A 347 -8.50 29.73 -6.36
CA GLU A 347 -9.13 30.90 -5.76
C GLU A 347 -9.65 30.60 -4.34
N ALA A 348 -10.22 29.40 -4.13
CA ALA A 348 -10.71 28.97 -2.81
C ALA A 348 -9.56 28.89 -1.78
N ILE A 349 -8.40 28.33 -2.15
CA ILE A 349 -7.21 28.29 -1.30
C ILE A 349 -6.72 29.71 -0.98
N GLY A 350 -6.59 30.56 -1.99
CA GLY A 350 -6.19 31.95 -1.80
C GLY A 350 -7.15 32.74 -0.90
N TRP A 351 -8.47 32.52 -1.05
CA TRP A 351 -9.48 33.13 -0.20
C TRP A 351 -9.36 32.66 1.25
N ALA A 352 -9.22 31.33 1.47
CA ALA A 352 -9.08 30.76 2.80
C ALA A 352 -7.83 31.30 3.53
N LEU A 353 -6.69 31.40 2.82
CA LEU A 353 -5.46 31.95 3.35
C LEU A 353 -5.61 33.46 3.73
N LYS A 354 -6.25 34.25 2.89
CA LYS A 354 -6.46 35.69 3.12
C LYS A 354 -7.44 36.02 4.25
N ASN A 355 -8.39 35.11 4.51
CA ASN A 355 -9.48 35.34 5.48
C ASN A 355 -9.31 34.54 6.78
N SER A 356 -8.21 33.80 6.97
CA SER A 356 -7.91 33.10 8.21
C SER A 356 -7.43 34.02 9.31
N ARG A 357 -7.68 33.62 10.57
CA ARG A 357 -7.24 34.31 11.79
C ARG A 357 -6.00 33.65 12.39
N PRO A 358 -5.23 34.35 13.24
CA PRO A 358 -4.21 33.71 14.06
C PRO A 358 -4.82 32.56 14.86
N ARG A 359 -4.24 31.36 14.77
CA ARG A 359 -4.67 30.08 15.35
C ARG A 359 -5.73 29.31 14.55
N ASP A 360 -6.23 29.81 13.43
CA ASP A 360 -7.05 28.99 12.52
C ASP A 360 -6.22 27.86 11.90
N VAL A 361 -6.86 26.73 11.63
CA VAL A 361 -6.28 25.60 10.91
C VAL A 361 -7.04 25.45 9.60
N ILE A 362 -6.34 25.67 8.48
CA ILE A 362 -6.90 25.44 7.15
C ILE A 362 -6.62 24.00 6.74
N VAL A 363 -7.69 23.25 6.44
CA VAL A 363 -7.59 21.87 5.98
C VAL A 363 -7.95 21.79 4.50
N LEU A 364 -6.96 21.47 3.66
CA LEU A 364 -7.16 21.23 2.23
C LEU A 364 -7.44 19.73 2.01
N CYS A 365 -8.66 19.41 1.59
CA CYS A 365 -9.13 18.05 1.39
C CYS A 365 -9.32 17.74 -0.10
N GLY A 366 -9.20 16.45 -0.45
CA GLY A 366 -9.56 15.91 -1.75
C GLY A 366 -8.40 15.51 -2.65
N LYS A 367 -7.38 16.34 -2.84
CA LYS A 367 -6.25 16.03 -3.73
C LYS A 367 -5.15 15.16 -3.09
N GLY A 368 -4.95 15.29 -1.79
CA GLY A 368 -3.91 14.54 -1.08
C GLY A 368 -2.50 14.84 -1.61
N HIS A 369 -1.84 13.83 -2.18
CA HIS A 369 -0.47 13.93 -2.70
C HIS A 369 -0.39 14.37 -4.17
N GLU A 370 -1.51 14.49 -4.86
CA GLU A 370 -1.55 14.83 -6.28
C GLU A 370 -1.04 16.24 -6.54
N THR A 371 -0.14 16.36 -7.53
CA THR A 371 0.44 17.65 -7.96
C THR A 371 -0.21 18.18 -9.25
N TYR A 372 -1.36 17.63 -9.62
CA TYR A 372 -2.11 18.02 -10.81
C TYR A 372 -3.62 18.08 -10.53
N GLN A 373 -4.34 18.82 -11.34
CA GLN A 373 -5.81 18.80 -11.43
C GLN A 373 -6.20 18.25 -12.80
N GLU A 374 -7.11 17.29 -12.83
CA GLU A 374 -7.67 16.78 -14.08
C GLU A 374 -8.94 17.54 -14.41
N VAL A 375 -8.96 18.18 -15.59
CA VAL A 375 -10.11 18.93 -16.11
C VAL A 375 -10.39 18.43 -17.52
N CYS A 376 -11.55 17.84 -17.74
CA CYS A 376 -11.96 17.28 -19.04
C CYS A 376 -10.96 16.25 -19.61
N GLY A 377 -10.31 15.44 -18.76
CA GLY A 377 -9.34 14.43 -19.16
C GLY A 377 -7.90 14.94 -19.35
N GLU A 378 -7.66 16.23 -19.18
CA GLU A 378 -6.32 16.83 -19.22
C GLU A 378 -5.78 17.04 -17.80
N LYS A 379 -4.56 16.54 -17.54
CA LYS A 379 -3.83 16.78 -16.29
C LYS A 379 -3.09 18.11 -16.37
N ARG A 380 -3.47 19.06 -15.51
CA ARG A 380 -2.83 20.37 -15.38
C ARG A 380 -2.09 20.45 -14.06
N HIS A 381 -0.84 20.94 -14.06
CA HIS A 381 -0.06 21.10 -12.84
C HIS A 381 -0.79 22.00 -11.82
N MET A 382 -0.94 21.47 -10.60
CA MET A 382 -1.55 22.17 -9.47
C MET A 382 -1.09 21.49 -8.16
N ASP A 383 -0.01 21.97 -7.57
CA ASP A 383 0.42 21.58 -6.23
C ASP A 383 -0.08 22.60 -5.21
N GLU A 384 -0.88 22.13 -4.24
CA GLU A 384 -1.49 23.01 -3.22
C GLU A 384 -0.44 23.62 -2.29
N ARG A 385 0.70 22.98 -2.09
CA ARG A 385 1.81 23.52 -1.28
C ARG A 385 2.48 24.70 -1.97
N GLU A 386 2.66 24.61 -3.30
CA GLU A 386 3.21 25.74 -4.08
C GLU A 386 2.27 26.94 -4.03
N LEU A 387 0.93 26.68 -4.10
CA LEU A 387 -0.07 27.72 -3.97
C LEU A 387 -0.03 28.38 -2.59
N VAL A 388 0.00 27.58 -1.51
CA VAL A 388 0.11 28.10 -0.15
C VAL A 388 1.38 28.92 0.01
N ALA A 389 2.53 28.42 -0.46
CA ALA A 389 3.80 29.14 -0.38
C ALA A 389 3.77 30.48 -1.15
N ALA A 390 3.15 30.50 -2.33
CA ALA A 390 3.00 31.74 -3.13
C ALA A 390 2.17 32.81 -2.40
N TYR A 391 1.13 32.40 -1.68
CA TYR A 391 0.26 33.35 -0.93
C TYR A 391 0.89 33.78 0.41
N THR A 392 1.83 33.04 0.98
CA THR A 392 2.46 33.38 2.28
C THR A 392 3.75 34.17 2.14
N ASN A 393 4.38 34.16 0.95
CA ASN A 393 5.61 34.88 0.66
C ASN A 393 5.40 36.21 -0.10
N GLY A 394 4.18 36.55 -0.46
CA GLY A 394 3.77 37.81 -1.07
C GLY A 394 2.99 38.68 -0.09
#